data_5f1066fd120c7d4c759bcc0b634799c4
#
_entry.id   5f1066fd120c7d4c759bcc0b634799c4
#
_cell.length_a   1.000
_cell.length_b   1.000
_cell.length_c   1.000
_cell.angle_alpha   90.00
_cell.angle_beta   90.00
_cell.angle_gamma   90.00
#
_symmetry.space_group_name_H-M   'P 1'
#
loop_
_entity.id
_entity.type
_entity.pdbx_description
1 polymer ?
#
loop_
_entity_poly.entity_id
_entity_poly.type
_entity_poly.pdbx_seq_one_letter_code
_entity_poly.pdbx_strand_id
1 'polypeptide(L)'
;SYAYYQQELYEEAKPFWLDYMNLSLVEGEELGRDDYAYLNGIYFVLEDFENALDLTKTMIVKFNDETDWLNLNAVYASLDMEDRRVQSLNLAYLNGVIDDEARYLNLGQSLAGMDIPLTGSKIIEEGLDESIIEANEDNLQIASQMFLIASDYANALPRALELAEISDSGDAWDSVGYIHYVM
;
A
#
# COMPACT_ATOMS: atom_id res chain seq x y z
N SER A 1 -0.40 -32.41 4.79
CA SER A 1 0.11 -31.06 4.44
C SER A 1 0.14 -30.14 5.67
N TYR A 2 -0.96 -29.96 6.37
CA TYR A 2 -1.03 -29.06 7.54
C TYR A 2 -0.04 -29.41 8.65
N ALA A 3 0.19 -30.71 8.90
CA ALA A 3 1.17 -31.17 9.89
C ALA A 3 2.62 -30.80 9.54
N TYR A 4 2.97 -30.80 8.26
CA TYR A 4 4.29 -30.34 7.80
C TYR A 4 4.41 -28.81 7.92
N TYR A 5 3.36 -28.09 7.57
CA TYR A 5 3.31 -26.62 7.74
C TYR A 5 3.54 -26.20 9.20
N GLN A 6 2.87 -26.87 10.15
CA GLN A 6 3.05 -26.60 11.59
C GLN A 6 4.45 -26.93 12.13
N GLN A 7 5.20 -27.78 11.44
CA GLN A 7 6.58 -28.13 11.77
C GLN A 7 7.59 -27.29 10.98
N GLU A 8 7.13 -26.25 10.26
CA GLU A 8 7.96 -25.39 9.42
C GLU A 8 8.71 -26.15 8.30
N LEU A 9 8.21 -27.32 7.91
CA LEU A 9 8.74 -28.14 6.82
C LEU A 9 8.02 -27.76 5.51
N TYR A 10 8.30 -26.56 5.01
CA TYR A 10 7.56 -25.93 3.91
C TYR A 10 7.84 -26.59 2.56
N GLU A 11 9.07 -27.03 2.31
CA GLU A 11 9.43 -27.77 1.10
C GLU A 11 8.66 -29.08 0.98
N GLU A 12 8.48 -29.78 2.09
CA GLU A 12 7.71 -31.01 2.16
C GLU A 12 6.20 -30.71 2.12
N ALA A 13 5.74 -29.62 2.70
CA ALA A 13 4.33 -29.23 2.73
C ALA A 13 3.80 -28.86 1.34
N LYS A 14 4.61 -28.15 0.52
CA LYS A 14 4.24 -27.58 -0.79
C LYS A 14 3.62 -28.65 -1.73
N PRO A 15 4.26 -29.76 -2.07
CA PRO A 15 3.69 -30.75 -3.00
C PRO A 15 2.37 -31.34 -2.50
N PHE A 16 2.25 -31.65 -1.20
CA PHE A 16 1.01 -32.18 -0.65
C PHE A 16 -0.14 -31.15 -0.68
N TRP A 17 0.18 -29.86 -0.57
CA TRP A 17 -0.84 -28.82 -0.65
C TRP A 17 -1.32 -28.61 -2.08
N LEU A 18 -0.40 -28.62 -3.04
CA LEU A 18 -0.72 -28.57 -4.47
C LEU A 18 -1.57 -29.76 -4.91
N ASP A 19 -1.23 -30.98 -4.47
CA ASP A 19 -2.02 -32.18 -4.77
C ASP A 19 -3.42 -32.10 -4.16
N TYR A 20 -3.55 -31.61 -2.94
CA TYR A 20 -4.84 -31.39 -2.28
C TYR A 20 -5.69 -30.42 -3.08
N MET A 21 -5.17 -29.24 -3.42
CA MET A 21 -5.91 -28.23 -4.17
C MET A 21 -6.33 -28.74 -5.57
N ASN A 22 -5.43 -29.44 -6.26
CA ASN A 22 -5.75 -30.02 -7.57
C ASN A 22 -6.84 -31.08 -7.47
N LEU A 23 -6.78 -31.97 -6.48
CA LEU A 23 -7.77 -33.02 -6.27
C LEU A 23 -9.14 -32.41 -5.96
N SER A 24 -9.22 -31.47 -5.04
CA SER A 24 -10.47 -30.77 -4.70
C SER A 24 -11.10 -30.10 -5.91
N LEU A 25 -10.30 -29.45 -6.75
CA LEU A 25 -10.80 -28.81 -8.00
C LEU A 25 -11.33 -29.87 -8.99
N VAL A 26 -10.67 -31.01 -9.13
CA VAL A 26 -11.13 -32.12 -10.00
C VAL A 26 -12.43 -32.74 -9.47
N GLU A 27 -12.58 -32.84 -8.18
CA GLU A 27 -13.79 -33.35 -7.53
C GLU A 27 -14.95 -32.34 -7.50
N GLY A 28 -14.68 -31.10 -7.92
CA GLY A 28 -15.66 -30.01 -7.96
C GLY A 28 -15.92 -29.39 -6.60
N GLU A 29 -15.00 -29.57 -5.66
CA GLU A 29 -15.06 -28.91 -4.36
C GLU A 29 -14.66 -27.44 -4.49
N GLU A 30 -15.34 -26.58 -3.73
CA GLU A 30 -15.02 -25.16 -3.69
C GLU A 30 -13.98 -24.91 -2.59
N LEU A 31 -12.77 -24.54 -3.00
CA LEU A 31 -11.69 -24.17 -2.10
C LEU A 31 -11.96 -22.80 -1.47
N GLY A 32 -11.85 -22.73 -0.15
CA GLY A 32 -11.96 -21.51 0.63
C GLY A 32 -10.71 -20.63 0.53
N ARG A 33 -10.82 -19.37 0.98
CA ARG A 33 -9.68 -18.44 1.00
C ARG A 33 -8.50 -18.99 1.80
N ASP A 34 -8.75 -19.66 2.92
CA ASP A 34 -7.70 -20.21 3.77
C ASP A 34 -6.83 -21.25 3.05
N ASP A 35 -7.43 -22.05 2.14
CA ASP A 35 -6.68 -23.04 1.36
C ASP A 35 -5.65 -22.35 0.46
N TYR A 36 -6.02 -21.23 -0.18
CA TYR A 36 -5.10 -20.41 -0.96
C TYR A 36 -4.09 -19.68 -0.08
N ALA A 37 -4.51 -19.15 1.06
CA ALA A 37 -3.65 -18.43 1.98
C ALA A 37 -2.51 -19.29 2.54
N TYR A 38 -2.79 -20.56 2.87
CA TYR A 38 -1.75 -21.50 3.30
C TYR A 38 -0.69 -21.75 2.22
N LEU A 39 -1.11 -21.99 0.98
CA LEU A 39 -0.16 -22.18 -0.12
C LEU A 39 0.63 -20.91 -0.40
N ASN A 40 -0.04 -19.74 -0.33
CA ASN A 40 0.62 -18.46 -0.51
C ASN A 40 1.69 -18.21 0.57
N GLY A 41 1.38 -18.53 1.83
CA GLY A 41 2.35 -18.48 2.93
C GLY A 41 3.56 -19.39 2.70
N ILE A 42 3.35 -20.60 2.16
CA ILE A 42 4.45 -21.51 1.78
C ILE A 42 5.33 -20.85 0.70
N TYR A 43 4.73 -20.28 -0.35
CA TYR A 43 5.48 -19.60 -1.40
C TYR A 43 6.30 -18.43 -0.86
N PHE A 44 5.74 -17.61 0.04
CA PHE A 44 6.47 -16.51 0.67
C PHE A 44 7.68 -16.99 1.48
N VAL A 45 7.52 -18.03 2.29
CA VAL A 45 8.63 -18.57 3.11
C VAL A 45 9.72 -19.18 2.25
N LEU A 46 9.35 -19.80 1.12
CA LEU A 46 10.29 -20.40 0.17
C LEU A 46 10.85 -19.37 -0.84
N GLU A 47 10.51 -18.09 -0.70
CA GLU A 47 10.90 -17.01 -1.62
C GLU A 47 10.50 -17.30 -3.08
N ASP A 48 9.47 -18.12 -3.28
CA ASP A 48 8.90 -18.46 -4.60
C ASP A 48 7.89 -17.37 -5.00
N PHE A 49 8.42 -16.13 -5.18
CA PHE A 49 7.58 -14.94 -5.35
C PHE A 49 6.82 -14.90 -6.67
N GLU A 50 7.28 -15.57 -7.73
CA GLU A 50 6.54 -15.69 -8.98
C GLU A 50 5.23 -16.49 -8.77
N ASN A 51 5.30 -17.63 -8.09
CA ASN A 51 4.11 -18.41 -7.78
C ASN A 51 3.23 -17.72 -6.73
N ALA A 52 3.81 -17.04 -5.76
CA ALA A 52 3.08 -16.20 -4.81
C ALA A 52 2.30 -15.09 -5.54
N LEU A 53 2.91 -14.43 -6.55
CA LEU A 53 2.28 -13.38 -7.33
C LEU A 53 1.02 -13.86 -8.05
N ASP A 54 1.11 -14.99 -8.76
CA ASP A 54 -0.01 -15.53 -9.52
C ASP A 54 -1.14 -16.03 -8.60
N LEU A 55 -0.77 -16.63 -7.47
CA LEU A 55 -1.73 -17.08 -6.49
C LEU A 55 -2.44 -15.91 -5.81
N THR A 56 -1.69 -14.87 -5.39
CA THR A 56 -2.26 -13.67 -4.76
C THR A 56 -3.22 -12.93 -5.70
N LYS A 57 -2.89 -12.81 -7.00
CA LYS A 57 -3.83 -12.25 -7.99
C LYS A 57 -5.12 -13.07 -8.08
N THR A 58 -5.00 -14.40 -8.04
CA THR A 58 -6.16 -15.30 -8.03
C THR A 58 -7.02 -15.08 -6.78
N MET A 59 -6.39 -14.91 -5.62
CA MET A 59 -7.08 -14.65 -4.36
C MET A 59 -7.85 -13.32 -4.39
N ILE A 60 -7.24 -12.25 -4.90
CA ILE A 60 -7.90 -10.95 -5.06
C ILE A 60 -9.15 -11.07 -5.96
N VAL A 61 -9.05 -11.75 -7.10
CA VAL A 61 -10.18 -11.92 -8.01
C VAL A 61 -11.31 -12.73 -7.38
N LYS A 62 -10.98 -13.73 -6.55
CA LYS A 62 -11.97 -14.63 -5.94
C LYS A 62 -12.59 -14.07 -4.67
N PHE A 63 -11.80 -13.44 -3.82
CA PHE A 63 -12.18 -13.12 -2.45
C PHE A 63 -12.19 -11.62 -2.16
N ASN A 64 -11.39 -10.83 -2.88
CA ASN A 64 -11.24 -9.38 -2.69
C ASN A 64 -10.99 -8.99 -1.22
N ASP A 65 -10.16 -9.76 -0.53
CA ASP A 65 -9.82 -9.53 0.87
C ASP A 65 -8.66 -8.52 0.99
N GLU A 66 -8.73 -7.66 1.99
CA GLU A 66 -7.71 -6.64 2.27
C GLU A 66 -6.31 -7.23 2.36
N THR A 67 -6.17 -8.35 3.08
CA THR A 67 -4.88 -9.03 3.27
C THR A 67 -4.26 -9.45 1.93
N ASP A 68 -5.07 -9.83 0.95
CA ASP A 68 -4.59 -10.27 -0.35
C ASP A 68 -4.04 -9.10 -1.17
N TRP A 69 -4.63 -7.91 -1.05
CA TRP A 69 -4.07 -6.68 -1.62
C TRP A 69 -2.72 -6.29 -0.99
N LEU A 70 -2.60 -6.44 0.33
CA LEU A 70 -1.35 -6.18 1.03
C LEU A 70 -0.26 -7.19 0.65
N ASN A 71 -0.63 -8.46 0.52
CA ASN A 71 0.27 -9.50 0.04
C ASN A 71 0.74 -9.21 -1.39
N LEU A 72 -0.14 -8.72 -2.29
CA LEU A 72 0.24 -8.34 -3.64
C LEU A 72 1.31 -7.23 -3.64
N ASN A 73 1.12 -6.22 -2.77
CA ASN A 73 2.09 -5.15 -2.62
C ASN A 73 3.45 -5.68 -2.13
N ALA A 74 3.44 -6.58 -1.13
CA ALA A 74 4.64 -7.22 -0.59
C ALA A 74 5.36 -8.08 -1.64
N VAL A 75 4.63 -8.86 -2.43
CA VAL A 75 5.23 -9.68 -3.51
C VAL A 75 5.90 -8.80 -4.56
N TYR A 76 5.25 -7.72 -5.00
CA TYR A 76 5.88 -6.81 -5.95
C TYR A 76 7.14 -6.14 -5.38
N ALA A 77 7.15 -5.81 -4.08
CA ALA A 77 8.34 -5.31 -3.42
C ALA A 77 9.48 -6.35 -3.41
N SER A 78 9.17 -7.62 -3.12
CA SER A 78 10.15 -8.73 -3.12
C SER A 78 10.71 -9.04 -4.52
N LEU A 79 9.96 -8.72 -5.57
CA LEU A 79 10.37 -8.87 -6.96
C LEU A 79 11.06 -7.62 -7.54
N ASP A 80 11.34 -6.58 -6.73
CA ASP A 80 11.86 -5.28 -7.16
C ASP A 80 11.02 -4.60 -8.26
N MET A 81 9.69 -4.87 -8.28
CA MET A 81 8.76 -4.34 -9.27
C MET A 81 8.05 -3.08 -8.73
N GLU A 82 8.81 -2.02 -8.47
CA GLU A 82 8.32 -0.83 -7.78
C GLU A 82 7.11 -0.19 -8.46
N ASP A 83 7.10 -0.02 -9.77
CA ASP A 83 5.96 0.53 -10.51
C ASP A 83 4.68 -0.28 -10.28
N ARG A 84 4.80 -1.62 -10.23
CA ARG A 84 3.67 -2.52 -9.97
C ARG A 84 3.22 -2.47 -8.52
N ARG A 85 4.18 -2.31 -7.61
CA ARG A 85 3.91 -2.13 -6.18
C ARG A 85 3.05 -0.90 -5.95
N VAL A 86 3.45 0.25 -6.48
CA VAL A 86 2.69 1.50 -6.35
C VAL A 86 1.33 1.41 -7.03
N GLN A 87 1.25 0.80 -8.23
CA GLN A 87 -0.02 0.57 -8.91
C GLN A 87 -0.98 -0.31 -8.10
N SER A 88 -0.46 -1.39 -7.48
CA SER A 88 -1.29 -2.27 -6.65
C SER A 88 -1.80 -1.57 -5.38
N LEU A 89 -0.95 -0.73 -4.76
CA LEU A 89 -1.34 0.07 -3.61
C LEU A 89 -2.41 1.11 -3.97
N ASN A 90 -2.27 1.76 -5.13
CA ASN A 90 -3.27 2.69 -5.64
C ASN A 90 -4.61 1.99 -5.96
N LEU A 91 -4.57 0.77 -6.50
CA LEU A 91 -5.78 -0.02 -6.71
C LEU A 91 -6.44 -0.43 -5.39
N ALA A 92 -5.65 -0.79 -4.38
CA ALA A 92 -6.16 -1.08 -3.04
C ALA A 92 -6.85 0.14 -2.41
N TYR A 93 -6.25 1.33 -2.56
CA TYR A 93 -6.85 2.61 -2.15
C TYR A 93 -8.20 2.85 -2.87
N LEU A 94 -8.24 2.73 -4.20
CA LEU A 94 -9.46 2.95 -4.99
C LEU A 94 -10.59 1.94 -4.67
N ASN A 95 -10.25 0.77 -4.11
CA ASN A 95 -11.21 -0.23 -3.65
C ASN A 95 -11.58 -0.06 -2.16
N GLY A 96 -11.10 0.99 -1.50
CA GLY A 96 -11.40 1.26 -0.09
C GLY A 96 -10.76 0.26 0.88
N VAL A 97 -9.66 -0.37 0.47
CA VAL A 97 -8.93 -1.36 1.27
C VAL A 97 -7.91 -0.71 2.20
N ILE A 98 -7.45 0.49 1.85
CA ILE A 98 -6.48 1.25 2.64
C ILE A 98 -7.23 2.17 3.58
N ASP A 99 -6.97 2.06 4.89
CA ASP A 99 -7.65 2.81 5.93
C ASP A 99 -6.72 3.32 7.06
N ASP A 100 -5.39 3.24 6.85
CA ASP A 100 -4.41 3.69 7.84
C ASP A 100 -3.44 4.77 7.31
N GLU A 101 -2.94 5.58 8.24
CA GLU A 101 -2.03 6.68 8.00
C GLU A 101 -0.79 6.28 7.19
N ALA A 102 -0.13 5.19 7.59
CA ALA A 102 1.15 4.81 7.00
C ALA A 102 1.01 4.47 5.50
N ARG A 103 -0.10 3.82 5.12
CA ARG A 103 -0.38 3.46 3.73
C ARG A 103 -0.79 4.67 2.89
N TYR A 104 -1.60 5.59 3.45
CA TYR A 104 -1.94 6.85 2.78
C TYR A 104 -0.69 7.67 2.47
N LEU A 105 0.19 7.86 3.47
CA LEU A 105 1.45 8.58 3.30
C LEU A 105 2.38 7.87 2.31
N ASN A 106 2.52 6.54 2.41
CA ASN A 106 3.34 5.75 1.49
C ASN A 106 2.85 5.87 0.05
N LEU A 107 1.53 5.75 -0.18
CA LEU A 107 0.96 5.87 -1.51
C LEU A 107 1.17 7.27 -2.09
N GLY A 108 0.86 8.31 -1.32
CA GLY A 108 1.03 9.68 -1.74
C GLY A 108 2.47 10.00 -2.16
N GLN A 109 3.43 9.66 -1.31
CA GLN A 109 4.86 9.87 -1.57
C GLN A 109 5.39 9.01 -2.73
N SER A 110 4.95 7.75 -2.84
CA SER A 110 5.35 6.88 -3.95
C SER A 110 4.84 7.39 -5.30
N LEU A 111 3.61 7.93 -5.35
CA LEU A 111 3.07 8.56 -6.57
C LEU A 111 3.88 9.81 -6.97
N ALA A 112 4.33 10.60 -6.01
CA ALA A 112 5.22 11.74 -6.32
C ALA A 112 6.56 11.27 -6.87
N GLY A 113 7.13 10.18 -6.35
CA GLY A 113 8.33 9.55 -6.88
C GLY A 113 8.17 8.99 -8.31
N MET A 114 6.93 8.76 -8.74
CA MET A 114 6.58 8.36 -10.11
C MET A 114 6.17 9.54 -11.01
N ASP A 115 6.54 10.76 -10.66
CA ASP A 115 6.16 11.99 -11.37
C ASP A 115 4.65 12.27 -11.43
N ILE A 116 3.89 11.79 -10.43
CA ILE A 116 2.44 12.03 -10.30
C ILE A 116 2.12 12.77 -8.98
N PRO A 117 2.80 13.88 -8.66
CA PRO A 117 2.73 14.51 -7.34
C PRO A 117 1.34 15.07 -7.01
N LEU A 118 0.59 15.53 -8.00
CA LEU A 118 -0.75 16.08 -7.76
C LEU A 118 -1.75 15.02 -7.27
N THR A 119 -1.66 13.81 -7.78
CA THR A 119 -2.51 12.71 -7.29
C THR A 119 -2.07 12.30 -5.88
N GLY A 120 -0.76 12.20 -5.65
CA GLY A 120 -0.21 11.88 -4.34
C GLY A 120 -0.61 12.91 -3.27
N SER A 121 -0.52 14.22 -3.58
CA SER A 121 -0.91 15.27 -2.64
C SER A 121 -2.39 15.22 -2.28
N LYS A 122 -3.27 14.92 -3.25
CA LYS A 122 -4.71 14.79 -2.98
C LYS A 122 -5.07 13.60 -2.11
N ILE A 123 -4.35 12.50 -2.22
CA ILE A 123 -4.55 11.33 -1.35
C ILE A 123 -4.15 11.66 0.09
N ILE A 124 -3.01 12.35 0.27
CA ILE A 124 -2.60 12.80 1.61
C ILE A 124 -3.59 13.81 2.19
N GLU A 125 -4.08 14.74 1.38
CA GLU A 125 -5.09 15.72 1.78
C GLU A 125 -6.39 15.05 2.23
N GLU A 126 -6.89 14.08 1.46
CA GLU A 126 -8.06 13.29 1.82
C GLU A 126 -7.86 12.58 3.15
N GLY A 127 -6.68 11.97 3.37
CA GLY A 127 -6.36 11.31 4.63
C GLY A 127 -6.36 12.27 5.83
N LEU A 128 -5.89 13.51 5.66
CA LEU A 128 -5.94 14.56 6.68
C LEU A 128 -7.38 15.01 6.95
N ASP A 129 -8.16 15.27 5.90
CA ASP A 129 -9.55 15.73 5.99
C ASP A 129 -10.46 14.69 6.64
N GLU A 130 -10.21 13.40 6.38
CA GLU A 130 -10.95 12.28 6.98
C GLU A 130 -10.39 11.86 8.35
N SER A 131 -9.33 12.53 8.84
CA SER A 131 -8.66 12.21 10.10
C SER A 131 -8.07 10.79 10.15
N ILE A 132 -7.75 10.21 9.00
CA ILE A 132 -6.95 8.98 8.85
C ILE A 132 -5.48 9.32 9.10
N ILE A 133 -5.02 10.47 8.58
CA ILE A 133 -3.69 11.02 8.85
C ILE A 133 -3.82 12.05 9.97
N GLU A 134 -2.99 11.91 11.00
CA GLU A 134 -2.93 12.89 12.10
C GLU A 134 -2.33 14.21 11.59
N ALA A 135 -2.99 15.34 11.89
CA ALA A 135 -2.50 16.68 11.52
C ALA A 135 -1.39 17.14 12.51
N ASN A 136 -0.30 16.39 12.56
CA ASN A 136 0.90 16.73 13.30
C ASN A 136 1.93 17.46 12.42
N GLU A 137 3.03 17.92 13.04
CA GLU A 137 4.07 18.71 12.35
C GLU A 137 4.65 17.97 11.12
N ASP A 138 5.00 16.69 11.28
CA ASP A 138 5.61 15.88 10.22
C ASP A 138 4.64 15.68 9.03
N ASN A 139 3.40 15.32 9.30
CA ASN A 139 2.40 15.04 8.29
C ASN A 139 1.95 16.29 7.55
N LEU A 140 1.80 17.42 8.25
CA LEU A 140 1.49 18.71 7.62
C LEU A 140 2.66 19.21 6.76
N GLN A 141 3.90 18.96 7.17
CA GLN A 141 5.07 19.25 6.37
C GLN A 141 5.06 18.42 5.06
N ILE A 142 4.77 17.12 5.16
CA ILE A 142 4.65 16.24 3.98
C ILE A 142 3.53 16.76 3.06
N ALA A 143 2.35 17.04 3.57
CA ALA A 143 1.21 17.52 2.78
C ALA A 143 1.53 18.84 2.04
N SER A 144 2.06 19.84 2.76
CA SER A 144 2.46 21.11 2.16
C SER A 144 3.52 20.92 1.07
N GLN A 145 4.56 20.12 1.33
CA GLN A 145 5.63 19.86 0.36
C GLN A 145 5.12 19.12 -0.88
N MET A 146 4.19 18.18 -0.71
CA MET A 146 3.60 17.44 -1.84
C MET A 146 2.84 18.36 -2.80
N PHE A 147 2.06 19.30 -2.28
CA PHE A 147 1.40 20.31 -3.10
C PHE A 147 2.40 21.30 -3.76
N LEU A 148 3.49 21.64 -3.05
CA LEU A 148 4.56 22.46 -3.63
C LEU A 148 5.25 21.77 -4.82
N ILE A 149 5.57 20.46 -4.68
CA ILE A 149 6.14 19.65 -5.77
C ILE A 149 5.15 19.60 -6.96
N ALA A 150 3.85 19.51 -6.69
CA ALA A 150 2.81 19.55 -7.70
C ALA A 150 2.59 20.94 -8.30
N SER A 151 3.26 21.99 -7.80
CA SER A 151 3.02 23.39 -8.13
C SER A 151 1.58 23.85 -7.86
N ASP A 152 0.90 23.21 -6.95
CA ASP A 152 -0.45 23.55 -6.50
C ASP A 152 -0.37 24.42 -5.24
N TYR A 153 0.04 25.67 -5.44
CA TYR A 153 0.28 26.63 -4.35
C TYR A 153 -0.98 26.96 -3.56
N ALA A 154 -2.14 26.93 -4.23
CA ALA A 154 -3.42 27.22 -3.60
C ALA A 154 -3.78 26.22 -2.50
N ASN A 155 -3.48 24.93 -2.72
CA ASN A 155 -3.70 23.87 -1.75
C ASN A 155 -2.51 23.68 -0.80
N ALA A 156 -1.30 24.09 -1.21
CA ALA A 156 -0.13 24.10 -0.31
C ALA A 156 -0.28 25.11 0.84
N LEU A 157 -0.85 26.29 0.57
CA LEU A 157 -0.90 27.41 1.53
C LEU A 157 -1.64 27.06 2.83
N PRO A 158 -2.84 26.48 2.83
CA PRO A 158 -3.54 26.13 4.06
C PRO A 158 -2.71 25.22 4.97
N ARG A 159 -2.09 24.17 4.40
CA ARG A 159 -1.28 23.21 5.15
C ARG A 159 0.04 23.81 5.64
N ALA A 160 0.66 24.70 4.87
CA ALA A 160 1.84 25.45 5.30
C ALA A 160 1.52 26.41 6.48
N LEU A 161 0.36 27.07 6.45
CA LEU A 161 -0.09 27.92 7.55
C LEU A 161 -0.34 27.10 8.83
N GLU A 162 -1.06 25.99 8.71
CA GLU A 162 -1.34 25.10 9.81
C GLU A 162 -0.04 24.55 10.44
N LEU A 163 0.91 24.13 9.61
CA LEU A 163 2.26 23.75 10.04
C LEU A 163 2.96 24.88 10.79
N ALA A 164 2.96 26.10 10.24
CA ALA A 164 3.64 27.24 10.84
C ALA A 164 3.05 27.64 12.20
N GLU A 165 1.73 27.48 12.37
CA GLU A 165 1.04 27.75 13.62
C GLU A 165 1.36 26.73 14.72
N ILE A 166 1.52 25.44 14.39
CA ILE A 166 1.79 24.40 15.40
C ILE A 166 3.27 24.26 15.73
N SER A 167 4.18 24.43 14.74
CA SER A 167 5.61 24.26 14.92
C SER A 167 6.29 25.52 15.49
N ASP A 168 5.69 26.70 15.30
CA ASP A 168 6.28 28.03 15.60
C ASP A 168 7.72 28.17 15.02
N SER A 169 7.97 27.51 13.89
CA SER A 169 9.28 27.42 13.23
C SER A 169 9.45 28.55 12.21
N GLY A 170 10.64 29.20 12.20
CA GLY A 170 10.98 30.19 11.17
C GLY A 170 10.94 29.59 9.77
N ASP A 171 11.39 28.36 9.57
CA ASP A 171 11.41 27.67 8.27
C ASP A 171 9.98 27.42 7.75
N ALA A 172 9.04 27.12 8.66
CA ALA A 172 7.64 26.94 8.30
C ALA A 172 7.01 28.28 7.81
N TRP A 173 7.30 29.40 8.52
CA TRP A 173 6.87 30.72 8.11
C TRP A 173 7.54 31.20 6.80
N ASP A 174 8.81 30.85 6.56
CA ASP A 174 9.49 31.10 5.29
C ASP A 174 8.80 30.38 4.13
N SER A 175 8.34 29.15 4.34
CA SER A 175 7.55 28.39 3.35
C SER A 175 6.22 29.10 3.02
N VAL A 176 5.51 29.62 4.01
CA VAL A 176 4.30 30.44 3.82
C VAL A 176 4.62 31.71 3.01
N GLY A 177 5.71 32.39 3.36
CA GLY A 177 6.18 33.58 2.63
C GLY A 177 6.52 33.29 1.18
N TYR A 178 7.19 32.16 0.91
CA TYR A 178 7.49 31.70 -0.45
C TYR A 178 6.22 31.44 -1.26
N ILE A 179 5.24 30.72 -0.69
CA ILE A 179 3.99 30.42 -1.37
C ILE A 179 3.26 31.71 -1.75
N HIS A 180 3.17 32.69 -0.84
CA HIS A 180 2.56 33.99 -1.14
C HIS A 180 3.30 34.77 -2.22
N TYR A 181 4.64 34.61 -2.27
CA TYR A 181 5.43 35.29 -3.31
C TYR A 181 5.19 34.72 -4.71
N VAL A 182 4.95 33.40 -4.83
CA VAL A 182 4.76 32.73 -6.13
C VAL A 182 3.32 32.74 -6.63
N MET A 183 2.35 33.02 -5.76
CA MET A 183 0.93 33.19 -6.11
C MET A 183 0.66 34.61 -6.62
#